data_90b8edaee8d281a1da2dfca3cd1b9d2c
#
_entry.id   90b8edaee8d281a1da2dfca3cd1b9d2c
#
_cell.length_a   1.000
_cell.length_b   1.000
_cell.length_c   1.000
_cell.angle_alpha   90.00
_cell.angle_beta   90.00
_cell.angle_gamma   90.00
#
_symmetry.space_group_name_H-M   'P 1'
#
loop_
_entity.id
_entity.type
_entity.pdbx_description
1 polymer ?
#
loop_
_entity_poly.entity_id
_entity_poly.type
_entity_poly.pdbx_seq_one_letter_code
_entity_poly.pdbx_strand_id
1 'polypeptide(L)'
;YLVYGFLSTDAGFINNSILKPMGKQGIGWYSDPKYWPFILIFVNVWKNLGYNCIIYYATVVGLDASLYESASIDGANRWQRILHITLPGLKTTIITLTLMSVGRIFYSDFGLFYQVPMNSGPLIDVTNTIDTYVYRGLMELNNIGMASAAGLYQCTGTDCKPDCSKTGRKQCIILSEGRV
;
A
#
# COMPACT_ATOMS: atom_id res chain seq x y z
N TYR A 1 -9.55 5.60 9.65
CA TYR A 1 -10.85 6.08 10.11
C TYR A 1 -11.89 6.15 8.98
N LEU A 2 -11.56 6.65 7.77
CA LEU A 2 -12.53 6.70 6.65
C LEU A 2 -13.15 5.31 6.37
N VAL A 3 -12.32 4.27 6.25
CA VAL A 3 -12.80 2.90 6.00
C VAL A 3 -13.72 2.41 7.11
N TYR A 4 -13.41 2.75 8.36
CA TYR A 4 -14.29 2.44 9.50
C TYR A 4 -15.65 3.13 9.38
N GLY A 5 -15.68 4.41 8.98
CA GLY A 5 -16.95 5.12 8.74
C GLY A 5 -17.80 4.49 7.64
N PHE A 6 -17.20 3.81 6.66
CA PHE A 6 -17.94 3.08 5.62
C PHE A 6 -18.41 1.69 6.08
N LEU A 7 -17.57 0.95 6.83
CA LEU A 7 -17.76 -0.47 7.17
C LEU A 7 -18.26 -0.72 8.59
N SER A 8 -18.45 0.32 9.42
CA SER A 8 -18.98 0.15 10.78
C SER A 8 -20.34 -0.56 10.76
N THR A 9 -20.56 -1.44 11.74
CA THR A 9 -21.81 -2.23 11.82
C THR A 9 -23.00 -1.35 12.11
N ASP A 10 -22.85 -0.38 13.02
CA ASP A 10 -23.96 0.44 13.50
C ASP A 10 -24.14 1.75 12.71
N ALA A 11 -23.03 2.44 12.42
CA ALA A 11 -23.02 3.76 11.78
C ALA A 11 -22.47 3.73 10.34
N GLY A 12 -22.09 2.54 9.83
CA GLY A 12 -21.45 2.42 8.52
C GLY A 12 -22.36 2.84 7.36
N PHE A 13 -21.82 3.63 6.46
CA PHE A 13 -22.54 4.11 5.28
C PHE A 13 -23.09 2.94 4.45
N ILE A 14 -22.32 1.87 4.25
CA ILE A 14 -22.73 0.72 3.44
C ILE A 14 -23.92 0.00 4.09
N ASN A 15 -23.89 -0.25 5.39
CA ASN A 15 -24.98 -0.92 6.08
C ASN A 15 -26.25 -0.06 6.12
N ASN A 16 -26.14 1.24 6.39
CA ASN A 16 -27.30 2.10 6.55
C ASN A 16 -27.89 2.60 5.23
N SER A 17 -27.03 2.97 4.25
CA SER A 17 -27.50 3.58 3.00
C SER A 17 -27.72 2.59 1.87
N ILE A 18 -27.12 1.40 1.93
CA ILE A 18 -27.22 0.41 0.85
C ILE A 18 -27.98 -0.83 1.29
N LEU A 19 -27.57 -1.49 2.41
CA LEU A 19 -28.18 -2.77 2.81
C LEU A 19 -29.57 -2.60 3.43
N LYS A 20 -29.78 -1.60 4.29
CA LYS A 20 -31.10 -1.38 4.92
C LYS A 20 -32.20 -1.09 3.88
N PRO A 21 -32.04 -0.20 2.89
CA PRO A 21 -33.08 0.02 1.89
C PRO A 21 -33.33 -1.21 1.01
N MET A 22 -32.34 -2.10 0.86
CA MET A 22 -32.49 -3.38 0.13
C MET A 22 -33.11 -4.49 0.96
N GLY A 23 -33.53 -4.23 2.20
CA GLY A 23 -34.14 -5.20 3.10
C GLY A 23 -33.20 -6.30 3.61
N LYS A 24 -31.88 -6.11 3.48
CA LYS A 24 -30.87 -7.05 3.97
C LYS A 24 -30.42 -6.67 5.37
N GLN A 25 -30.15 -7.69 6.19
CA GLN A 25 -29.57 -7.47 7.51
C GLN A 25 -28.16 -6.89 7.37
N GLY A 26 -27.77 -6.00 8.32
CA GLY A 26 -26.44 -5.42 8.37
C GLY A 26 -25.37 -6.50 8.50
N ILE A 27 -24.34 -6.40 7.70
CA ILE A 27 -23.20 -7.34 7.71
C ILE A 27 -22.19 -6.86 8.75
N GLY A 28 -21.74 -7.75 9.62
CA GLY A 28 -20.66 -7.52 10.56
C GLY A 28 -19.28 -7.60 9.87
N TRP A 29 -18.92 -6.59 9.11
CA TRP A 29 -17.69 -6.57 8.31
C TRP A 29 -16.42 -6.89 9.11
N TYR A 30 -16.37 -6.52 10.38
CA TYR A 30 -15.23 -6.76 11.26
C TYR A 30 -15.25 -8.15 11.93
N SER A 31 -16.34 -8.90 11.78
CA SER A 31 -16.48 -10.26 12.31
C SER A 31 -16.21 -11.33 11.26
N ASP A 32 -16.41 -11.02 9.97
CA ASP A 32 -16.25 -11.96 8.86
C ASP A 32 -14.93 -11.74 8.10
N PRO A 33 -13.96 -12.65 8.20
CA PRO A 33 -12.66 -12.52 7.52
C PRO A 33 -12.73 -12.66 6.00
N LYS A 34 -13.82 -13.25 5.47
CA LYS A 34 -13.97 -13.61 4.05
C LYS A 34 -13.87 -12.42 3.08
N TYR A 35 -14.38 -11.25 3.47
CA TYR A 35 -14.42 -10.06 2.59
C TYR A 35 -13.15 -9.20 2.71
N TRP A 36 -12.34 -9.42 3.73
CA TRP A 36 -11.21 -8.57 4.05
C TRP A 36 -10.10 -8.52 3.01
N PRO A 37 -9.71 -9.63 2.34
CA PRO A 37 -8.70 -9.56 1.28
C PRO A 37 -9.09 -8.60 0.15
N PHE A 38 -10.36 -8.62 -0.26
CA PHE A 38 -10.87 -7.73 -1.31
C PHE A 38 -10.92 -6.26 -0.84
N ILE A 39 -11.34 -6.03 0.40
CA ILE A 39 -11.39 -4.69 1.00
C ILE A 39 -9.98 -4.10 1.10
N LEU A 40 -9.00 -4.88 1.56
CA LEU A 40 -7.61 -4.44 1.68
C LEU A 40 -7.00 -4.11 0.31
N ILE A 41 -7.25 -4.94 -0.71
CA ILE A 41 -6.79 -4.67 -2.08
C ILE A 41 -7.42 -3.37 -2.60
N PHE A 42 -8.72 -3.19 -2.44
CA PHE A 42 -9.42 -1.99 -2.87
C PHE A 42 -8.87 -0.73 -2.18
N VAL A 43 -8.73 -0.76 -0.86
CA VAL A 43 -8.19 0.36 -0.08
C VAL A 43 -6.74 0.66 -0.46
N ASN A 44 -5.92 -0.37 -0.71
CA ASN A 44 -4.54 -0.21 -1.16
C ASN A 44 -4.46 0.48 -2.53
N VAL A 45 -5.26 0.02 -3.48
CA VAL A 45 -5.33 0.63 -4.82
C VAL A 45 -5.80 2.09 -4.70
N TRP A 46 -6.86 2.35 -3.95
CA TRP A 46 -7.39 3.69 -3.75
C TRP A 46 -6.38 4.65 -3.10
N LYS A 47 -5.68 4.17 -2.07
CA LYS A 47 -4.62 4.93 -1.38
C LYS A 47 -3.49 5.34 -2.33
N ASN A 48 -3.03 4.40 -3.16
CA ASN A 48 -1.87 4.61 -4.03
C ASN A 48 -2.23 5.26 -5.38
N LEU A 49 -3.52 5.27 -5.76
CA LEU A 49 -3.99 5.77 -7.04
C LEU A 49 -3.57 7.23 -7.27
N GLY A 50 -3.81 8.11 -6.29
CA GLY A 50 -3.50 9.53 -6.43
C GLY A 50 -2.01 9.78 -6.63
N TYR A 51 -1.16 9.14 -5.83
CA TYR A 51 0.29 9.28 -5.91
C TYR A 51 0.83 8.79 -7.26
N ASN A 52 0.43 7.60 -7.67
CA ASN A 52 0.85 7.03 -8.95
C ASN A 52 0.37 7.88 -10.15
N CYS A 53 -0.86 8.38 -10.08
CA CYS A 53 -1.42 9.24 -11.12
C CYS A 53 -0.60 10.52 -11.30
N ILE A 54 -0.16 11.16 -10.21
CA ILE A 54 0.67 12.37 -10.27
C ILE A 54 2.01 12.08 -10.92
N ILE A 55 2.66 10.95 -10.59
CA ILE A 55 3.96 10.59 -11.19
C ILE A 55 3.84 10.38 -12.70
N TYR A 56 2.83 9.62 -13.13
CA TYR A 56 2.60 9.41 -14.56
C TYR A 56 2.23 10.69 -15.27
N TYR A 57 1.40 11.53 -14.68
CA TYR A 57 1.04 12.83 -15.23
C TYR A 57 2.25 13.75 -15.39
N ALA A 58 3.10 13.85 -14.36
CA ALA A 58 4.33 14.64 -14.44
C ALA A 58 5.26 14.15 -15.57
N THR A 59 5.36 12.82 -15.76
CA THR A 59 6.16 12.26 -16.86
C THR A 59 5.58 12.62 -18.22
N VAL A 60 4.25 12.57 -18.39
CA VAL A 60 3.58 12.93 -19.65
C VAL A 60 3.76 14.41 -19.97
N VAL A 61 3.64 15.28 -18.97
CA VAL A 61 3.86 16.74 -19.15
C VAL A 61 5.33 17.05 -19.49
N GLY A 62 6.26 16.23 -19.01
CA GLY A 62 7.70 16.37 -19.31
C GLY A 62 8.11 15.87 -20.70
N LEU A 63 7.21 15.26 -21.49
CA LEU A 63 7.50 14.87 -22.87
C LEU A 63 7.53 16.12 -23.77
N ASP A 64 8.41 16.09 -24.76
CA ASP A 64 8.59 17.20 -25.68
C ASP A 64 7.32 17.43 -26.52
N ALA A 65 6.79 18.64 -26.46
CA ALA A 65 5.59 19.06 -27.20
C ALA A 65 5.77 18.95 -28.72
N SER A 66 7.00 19.13 -29.21
CA SER A 66 7.32 19.05 -30.64
C SER A 66 6.98 17.70 -31.27
N LEU A 67 7.06 16.60 -30.47
CA LEU A 67 6.67 15.27 -30.92
C LEU A 67 5.16 15.16 -31.19
N TYR A 68 4.36 15.84 -30.38
CA TYR A 68 2.91 15.86 -30.57
C TYR A 68 2.49 16.76 -31.72
N GLU A 69 3.22 17.85 -31.94
CA GLU A 69 2.99 18.77 -33.05
C GLU A 69 3.31 18.10 -34.39
N SER A 70 4.48 17.47 -34.53
CA SER A 70 4.87 16.72 -35.74
C SER A 70 3.87 15.61 -36.05
N ALA A 71 3.49 14.81 -35.06
CA ALA A 71 2.47 13.76 -35.24
C ALA A 71 1.08 14.33 -35.62
N SER A 72 0.79 15.58 -35.23
CA SER A 72 -0.46 16.25 -35.64
C SER A 72 -0.41 16.65 -37.11
N ILE A 73 0.76 17.10 -37.62
CA ILE A 73 0.98 17.44 -39.02
C ILE A 73 0.88 16.17 -39.88
N ASP A 74 1.43 15.05 -39.42
CA ASP A 74 1.36 13.74 -40.08
C ASP A 74 -0.08 13.14 -40.05
N GLY A 75 -1.06 13.80 -39.46
CA GLY A 75 -2.45 13.35 -39.42
C GLY A 75 -2.72 12.22 -38.42
N ALA A 76 -1.83 11.98 -37.45
CA ALA A 76 -1.99 10.93 -36.47
C ALA A 76 -3.20 11.16 -35.56
N ASN A 77 -4.04 10.14 -35.42
CA ASN A 77 -5.20 10.15 -34.54
C ASN A 77 -4.75 10.15 -33.06
N ARG A 78 -5.64 10.54 -32.12
CA ARG A 78 -5.37 10.56 -30.66
C ARG A 78 -4.83 9.23 -30.14
N TRP A 79 -5.41 8.11 -30.57
CA TRP A 79 -4.97 6.78 -30.17
C TRP A 79 -3.57 6.44 -30.69
N GLN A 80 -3.24 6.84 -31.90
CA GLN A 80 -1.91 6.64 -32.48
C GLN A 80 -0.85 7.43 -31.71
N ARG A 81 -1.13 8.68 -31.34
CA ARG A 81 -0.25 9.51 -30.52
C ARG A 81 -0.02 8.90 -29.13
N ILE A 82 -1.06 8.39 -28.49
CA ILE A 82 -0.93 7.71 -27.19
C ILE A 82 -0.04 6.46 -27.33
N LEU A 83 -0.28 5.64 -28.33
CA LEU A 83 0.39 4.34 -28.48
C LEU A 83 1.86 4.48 -28.91
N HIS A 84 2.18 5.48 -29.76
CA HIS A 84 3.51 5.61 -30.39
C HIS A 84 4.38 6.69 -29.76
N ILE A 85 3.81 7.65 -29.03
CA ILE A 85 4.57 8.73 -28.38
C ILE A 85 4.46 8.62 -26.86
N THR A 86 3.24 8.67 -26.32
CA THR A 86 3.04 8.72 -24.86
C THR A 86 3.48 7.42 -24.18
N LEU A 87 3.05 6.27 -24.69
CA LEU A 87 3.32 4.99 -24.06
C LEU A 87 4.82 4.62 -24.07
N PRO A 88 5.56 4.80 -25.19
CA PRO A 88 7.01 4.60 -25.19
C PRO A 88 7.74 5.61 -24.28
N GLY A 89 7.29 6.86 -24.24
CA GLY A 89 7.84 7.86 -23.33
C GLY A 89 7.67 7.52 -21.85
N LEU A 90 6.58 6.88 -21.49
CA LEU A 90 6.31 6.40 -20.13
C LEU A 90 7.10 5.12 -19.76
N LYS A 91 7.68 4.41 -20.72
CA LYS A 91 8.32 3.10 -20.49
C LYS A 91 9.37 3.15 -19.37
N THR A 92 10.22 4.15 -19.36
CA THR A 92 11.26 4.31 -18.34
C THR A 92 10.66 4.47 -16.94
N THR A 93 9.63 5.29 -16.80
CA THR A 93 8.92 5.50 -15.52
C THR A 93 8.22 4.24 -15.06
N ILE A 94 7.55 3.51 -15.95
CA ILE A 94 6.89 2.23 -15.66
C ILE A 94 7.91 1.21 -15.14
N ILE A 95 9.05 1.06 -15.84
CA ILE A 95 10.11 0.13 -15.42
C ILE A 95 10.65 0.51 -14.04
N THR A 96 10.96 1.80 -13.82
CA THR A 96 11.49 2.27 -12.53
C THR A 96 10.52 2.04 -11.39
N LEU A 97 9.23 2.37 -11.57
CA LEU A 97 8.20 2.15 -10.54
C LEU A 97 7.96 0.66 -10.28
N THR A 98 8.01 -0.18 -11.32
CA THR A 98 7.86 -1.63 -11.17
C THR A 98 9.04 -2.22 -10.41
N LEU A 99 10.28 -1.84 -10.74
CA LEU A 99 11.47 -2.28 -10.01
C LEU A 99 11.43 -1.84 -8.54
N MET A 100 10.99 -0.60 -8.28
CA MET A 100 10.82 -0.11 -6.92
C MET A 100 9.74 -0.90 -6.16
N SER A 101 8.66 -1.29 -6.82
CA SER A 101 7.59 -2.10 -6.21
C SER A 101 8.07 -3.53 -5.90
N VAL A 102 8.84 -4.14 -6.81
CA VAL A 102 9.46 -5.46 -6.58
C VAL A 102 10.45 -5.41 -5.42
N GLY A 103 11.26 -4.34 -5.32
CA GLY A 103 12.18 -4.15 -4.19
C GLY A 103 11.49 -4.01 -2.83
N ARG A 104 10.19 -3.75 -2.79
CA ARG A 104 9.38 -3.64 -1.56
C ARG A 104 8.45 -4.83 -1.32
N ILE A 105 8.63 -5.95 -2.03
CA ILE A 105 7.71 -7.09 -1.94
C ILE A 105 7.60 -7.71 -0.53
N PHE A 106 8.69 -7.64 0.26
CA PHE A 106 8.71 -8.13 1.63
C PHE A 106 8.23 -7.10 2.67
N TYR A 107 8.01 -5.84 2.26
CA TYR A 107 7.45 -4.81 3.12
C TYR A 107 5.95 -4.69 2.87
N SER A 108 5.18 -4.85 3.92
CA SER A 108 3.76 -4.57 3.88
C SER A 108 3.47 -3.13 4.34
N ASP A 109 2.34 -2.58 3.92
CA ASP A 109 1.89 -1.30 4.44
C ASP A 109 1.29 -1.51 5.84
N PHE A 110 2.11 -1.30 6.88
CA PHE A 110 1.70 -1.44 8.28
C PHE A 110 0.41 -0.68 8.59
N GLY A 111 0.26 0.55 8.08
CA GLY A 111 -0.94 1.35 8.26
C GLY A 111 -2.19 0.69 7.68
N LEU A 112 -2.06 0.03 6.52
CA LEU A 112 -3.16 -0.68 5.89
C LEU A 112 -3.56 -1.94 6.67
N PHE A 113 -2.59 -2.77 7.02
CA PHE A 113 -2.84 -4.09 7.62
C PHE A 113 -3.10 -4.05 9.12
N TYR A 114 -2.70 -2.99 9.81
CA TYR A 114 -2.93 -2.82 11.25
C TYR A 114 -4.08 -1.87 11.57
N GLN A 115 -4.07 -0.67 10.97
CA GLN A 115 -5.04 0.37 11.31
C GLN A 115 -6.42 0.18 10.68
N VAL A 116 -6.49 -0.37 9.46
CA VAL A 116 -7.79 -0.55 8.78
C VAL A 116 -8.64 -1.62 9.45
N PRO A 117 -8.10 -2.82 9.83
CA PRO A 117 -8.82 -3.82 10.59
C PRO A 117 -9.01 -3.47 12.07
N MET A 118 -8.39 -2.39 12.55
CA MET A 118 -8.43 -1.95 13.95
C MET A 118 -8.01 -3.06 14.95
N ASN A 119 -7.06 -3.90 14.55
CA ASN A 119 -6.55 -5.03 15.34
C ASN A 119 -7.65 -5.97 15.86
N SER A 120 -8.75 -6.14 15.09
CA SER A 120 -9.84 -7.04 15.46
C SER A 120 -9.38 -8.49 15.50
N GLY A 121 -9.62 -9.19 16.63
CA GLY A 121 -9.21 -10.58 16.83
C GLY A 121 -9.59 -11.54 15.69
N PRO A 122 -10.86 -11.57 15.21
CA PRO A 122 -11.28 -12.44 14.12
C PRO A 122 -10.57 -12.21 12.79
N LEU A 123 -9.94 -11.03 12.61
CA LEU A 123 -9.28 -10.64 11.36
C LEU A 123 -7.76 -10.84 11.39
N ILE A 124 -7.20 -11.23 12.53
CA ILE A 124 -5.74 -11.38 12.70
C ILE A 124 -5.18 -12.38 11.69
N ASP A 125 -5.84 -13.50 11.47
CA ASP A 125 -5.36 -14.55 10.56
C ASP A 125 -5.23 -14.08 9.10
N VAL A 126 -6.07 -13.13 8.69
CA VAL A 126 -6.10 -12.61 7.31
C VAL A 126 -5.23 -11.35 7.15
N THR A 127 -4.99 -10.63 8.24
CA THR A 127 -4.24 -9.36 8.23
C THR A 127 -2.84 -9.48 8.81
N ASN A 128 -2.42 -10.68 9.22
CA ASN A 128 -1.12 -10.91 9.80
C ASN A 128 -0.03 -10.90 8.72
N THR A 129 0.76 -9.84 8.71
CA THR A 129 1.95 -9.67 7.86
C THR A 129 3.19 -9.64 8.74
N ILE A 130 4.37 -9.76 8.14
CA ILE A 130 5.65 -9.73 8.90
C ILE A 130 5.73 -8.45 9.74
N ASP A 131 5.37 -7.29 9.17
CA ASP A 131 5.42 -6.00 9.88
C ASP A 131 4.44 -5.96 11.07
N THR A 132 3.20 -6.43 10.90
CA THR A 132 2.21 -6.48 11.98
C THR A 132 2.58 -7.50 13.04
N TYR A 133 3.19 -8.62 12.64
CA TYR A 133 3.70 -9.64 13.54
C TYR A 133 4.85 -9.13 14.42
N VAL A 134 5.83 -8.44 13.82
CA VAL A 134 6.93 -7.79 14.54
C VAL A 134 6.39 -6.78 15.55
N TYR A 135 5.44 -5.95 15.14
CA TYR A 135 4.83 -4.95 16.00
C TYR A 135 4.09 -5.57 17.20
N ARG A 136 3.25 -6.58 16.96
CA ARG A 136 2.56 -7.30 18.05
C ARG A 136 3.55 -8.03 18.95
N GLY A 137 4.57 -8.65 18.39
CA GLY A 137 5.65 -9.31 19.14
C GLY A 137 6.37 -8.36 20.11
N LEU A 138 6.57 -7.13 19.68
CA LEU A 138 7.19 -6.09 20.53
C LEU A 138 6.22 -5.52 21.57
N MET A 139 5.02 -5.12 21.15
CA MET A 139 4.11 -4.35 21.99
C MET A 139 3.21 -5.21 22.89
N GLU A 140 2.77 -6.38 22.40
CA GLU A 140 1.84 -7.24 23.12
C GLU A 140 2.57 -8.38 23.87
N LEU A 141 3.57 -9.00 23.23
CA LEU A 141 4.28 -10.15 23.80
C LEU A 141 5.59 -9.77 24.49
N ASN A 142 6.06 -8.56 24.32
CA ASN A 142 7.33 -8.04 24.86
C ASN A 142 8.55 -8.94 24.52
N ASN A 143 8.48 -9.65 23.39
CA ASN A 143 9.50 -10.60 22.94
C ASN A 143 10.42 -9.95 21.90
N ILE A 144 11.45 -9.26 22.42
CA ILE A 144 12.43 -8.53 21.59
C ILE A 144 13.22 -9.46 20.68
N GLY A 145 13.56 -10.68 21.14
CA GLY A 145 14.37 -11.61 20.36
C GLY A 145 13.67 -12.06 19.07
N MET A 146 12.39 -12.42 19.17
CA MET A 146 11.59 -12.88 18.05
C MET A 146 11.30 -11.75 17.04
N ALA A 147 11.00 -10.55 17.54
CA ALA A 147 10.80 -9.37 16.71
C ALA A 147 12.10 -8.95 15.97
N SER A 148 13.25 -9.03 16.64
CA SER A 148 14.55 -8.75 16.00
C SER A 148 14.90 -9.77 14.93
N ALA A 149 14.64 -11.05 15.15
CA ALA A 149 14.88 -12.11 14.18
C ALA A 149 14.00 -11.92 12.91
N ALA A 150 12.72 -11.63 13.09
CA ALA A 150 11.81 -11.36 11.98
C ALA A 150 12.20 -10.09 11.19
N GLY A 151 12.64 -9.02 11.88
CA GLY A 151 13.15 -7.81 11.26
C GLY A 151 14.44 -8.03 10.45
N LEU A 152 15.36 -8.87 10.96
CA LEU A 152 16.56 -9.28 10.22
C LEU A 152 16.20 -10.08 8.96
N TYR A 153 15.27 -11.01 9.06
CA TYR A 153 14.79 -11.77 7.90
C TYR A 153 14.22 -10.85 6.81
N GLN A 154 13.45 -9.85 7.20
CA GLN A 154 12.91 -8.86 6.29
C GLN A 154 14.01 -8.01 5.62
N CYS A 155 15.03 -7.60 6.37
CA CYS A 155 16.17 -6.86 5.82
C CYS A 155 17.01 -7.68 4.84
N THR A 156 17.19 -8.99 5.06
CA THR A 156 17.98 -9.83 4.15
C THR A 156 17.21 -10.22 2.89
N GLY A 157 15.89 -10.25 2.94
CA GLY A 157 15.01 -10.55 1.80
C GLY A 157 14.89 -9.41 0.78
N THR A 158 15.13 -8.21 1.20
CA THR A 158 15.26 -7.02 0.32
C THR A 158 16.73 -6.65 0.27
N ASP A 159 17.34 -6.61 -0.91
CA ASP A 159 18.72 -6.18 -1.10
C ASP A 159 19.08 -5.10 -0.09
N CYS A 160 20.03 -5.40 0.80
CA CYS A 160 20.53 -4.47 1.79
C CYS A 160 21.05 -3.21 1.08
N LYS A 161 20.18 -2.23 0.87
CA LYS A 161 20.65 -0.89 0.54
C LYS A 161 21.52 -0.43 1.71
N PRO A 162 22.66 0.23 1.44
CA PRO A 162 23.58 0.75 2.47
C PRO A 162 22.88 1.67 3.50
N ASP A 163 21.63 2.08 3.24
CA ASP A 163 20.80 2.84 4.17
C ASP A 163 20.18 2.00 5.31
N CYS A 164 20.01 0.69 5.16
CA CYS A 164 19.57 -0.18 6.27
C CYS A 164 20.59 -0.18 7.42
N SER A 165 21.88 -0.02 7.12
CA SER A 165 22.94 0.15 8.11
C SER A 165 22.75 1.41 8.98
N LYS A 166 22.16 2.48 8.42
CA LYS A 166 21.90 3.73 9.15
C LYS A 166 20.57 3.69 9.93
N THR A 167 19.53 3.06 9.37
CA THR A 167 18.22 2.96 10.03
C THR A 167 18.23 1.90 11.13
N GLY A 168 18.89 0.76 10.91
CA GLY A 168 19.09 -0.26 11.94
C GLY A 168 19.95 0.24 13.11
N ARG A 169 20.93 1.10 12.85
CA ARG A 169 21.74 1.73 13.89
C ARG A 169 20.94 2.74 14.72
N LYS A 170 20.00 3.48 14.11
CA LYS A 170 19.11 4.39 14.85
C LYS A 170 18.10 3.64 15.72
N GLN A 171 17.55 2.53 15.24
CA GLN A 171 16.66 1.70 16.06
C GLN A 171 17.41 0.98 17.19
N CYS A 172 18.64 0.51 16.96
CA CYS A 172 19.50 -0.01 18.03
C CYS A 172 19.88 1.04 19.07
N ILE A 173 20.13 2.29 18.65
CA ILE A 173 20.47 3.38 19.58
C ILE A 173 19.27 3.76 20.45
N ILE A 174 18.06 3.83 19.89
CA ILE A 174 16.84 4.13 20.67
C ILE A 174 16.57 3.02 21.70
N LEU A 175 16.86 1.76 21.38
CA LEU A 175 16.73 0.64 22.32
C LEU A 175 17.83 0.60 23.37
N SER A 176 18.99 1.22 23.13
CA SER A 176 20.08 1.30 24.12
C SER A 176 19.94 2.48 25.08
N GLU A 177 19.32 3.58 24.66
CA GLU A 177 19.08 4.76 25.49
C GLU A 177 17.81 4.67 26.36
N GLY A 178 16.92 3.72 26.10
CA GLY A 178 15.71 3.49 26.92
C GLY A 178 15.93 2.68 28.20
N ARG A 179 17.19 2.52 28.63
CA ARG A 179 17.58 1.84 29.87
C ARG A 179 18.27 2.81 30.82
N VAL A 180 17.50 3.78 31.35
CA VAL A 180 17.79 4.47 32.62
C VAL A 180 16.51 4.61 33.39
#